data_52447180c27e4a1f054ddeb1746cc718
#
_entry.id   52447180c27e4a1f054ddeb1746cc718
#
_cell.length_a   1.000
_cell.length_b   1.000
_cell.length_c   1.000
_cell.angle_alpha   90.00
_cell.angle_beta   90.00
_cell.angle_gamma   90.00
#
_symmetry.space_group_name_H-M   'P 1'
#
loop_
_entity.id
_entity.type
_entity.pdbx_description
1 polymer ?
#
loop_
_entity_poly.entity_id
_entity_poly.type
_entity_poly.pdbx_seq_one_letter_code
_entity_poly.pdbx_strand_id
1 'polypeptide(L)'
;MELTPLLQAARNGNIDQVKELHQQGADLNETHKNGSSALIYAAENGHISVVKYLIENGADPALQTKMGGTALNRAAESGNLELMKYLLKNGTPIGNLALIVAAREGHLEAVELLVNSGADINAQQRWGQTALMLAAREGHSAIVKFLLDNGANVRLKDKNGDTALNIAIDNDNLDIVMQLRRAGAKAQVKKKPAPVETDDEDEDDDPAADVDELISDEGEVPPDDLEEEI
;
A
#
# COMPACT_ATOMS: atom_id res chain seq x y z
N MET A 1 -2.26 -5.94 21.34
CA MET A 1 -1.08 -6.74 21.67
C MET A 1 0.11 -5.96 21.17
N GLU A 2 1.06 -5.80 22.04
CA GLU A 2 2.33 -5.15 21.79
C GLU A 2 3.19 -6.01 20.85
N LEU A 3 4.17 -5.36 20.19
CA LEU A 3 5.18 -6.06 19.41
C LEU A 3 6.10 -6.84 20.36
N THR A 4 6.64 -7.95 19.89
CA THR A 4 7.72 -8.63 20.62
C THR A 4 8.97 -7.74 20.69
N PRO A 5 9.89 -7.98 21.62
CA PRO A 5 11.12 -7.19 21.73
C PRO A 5 11.92 -7.13 20.41
N LEU A 6 12.01 -8.24 19.67
CA LEU A 6 12.72 -8.29 18.39
C LEU A 6 12.02 -7.44 17.32
N LEU A 7 10.70 -7.57 17.16
CA LEU A 7 9.93 -6.78 16.21
C LEU A 7 10.02 -5.28 16.52
N GLN A 8 10.00 -4.93 17.81
CA GLN A 8 10.14 -3.53 18.25
C GLN A 8 11.55 -2.99 17.99
N ALA A 9 12.59 -3.77 18.28
CA ALA A 9 13.98 -3.40 18.03
C ALA A 9 14.24 -3.21 16.52
N ALA A 10 13.71 -4.11 15.69
CA ALA A 10 13.81 -4.01 14.24
C ALA A 10 13.07 -2.78 13.68
N ARG A 11 11.87 -2.50 14.19
CA ARG A 11 11.09 -1.30 13.82
C ARG A 11 11.80 0.01 14.18
N ASN A 12 12.50 0.02 15.33
CA ASN A 12 13.22 1.21 15.81
C ASN A 12 14.63 1.34 15.21
N GLY A 13 15.10 0.35 14.44
CA GLY A 13 16.46 0.35 13.88
C GLY A 13 17.56 0.08 14.89
N ASN A 14 17.24 -0.44 16.07
CA ASN A 14 18.22 -0.73 17.11
C ASN A 14 18.96 -2.04 16.80
N ILE A 15 20.02 -1.93 16.01
CA ILE A 15 20.83 -3.09 15.57
C ILE A 15 21.47 -3.84 16.73
N ASP A 16 21.88 -3.17 17.77
CA ASP A 16 22.56 -3.81 18.91
C ASP A 16 21.56 -4.66 19.70
N GLN A 17 20.36 -4.15 19.93
CA GLN A 17 19.29 -4.91 20.56
C GLN A 17 18.83 -6.09 19.70
N VAL A 18 18.75 -5.94 18.36
CA VAL A 18 18.44 -7.05 17.44
C VAL A 18 19.50 -8.16 17.57
N LYS A 19 20.80 -7.81 17.61
CA LYS A 19 21.88 -8.77 17.78
C LYS A 19 21.81 -9.49 19.12
N GLU A 20 21.59 -8.75 20.20
CA GLU A 20 21.45 -9.31 21.54
C GLU A 20 20.31 -10.31 21.63
N LEU A 21 19.12 -9.93 21.15
CA LEU A 21 17.95 -10.79 21.16
C LEU A 21 18.16 -12.06 20.31
N HIS A 22 18.80 -11.92 19.13
CA HIS A 22 19.16 -13.08 18.31
C HIS A 22 20.14 -14.04 19.04
N GLN A 23 21.15 -13.50 19.72
CA GLN A 23 22.08 -14.31 20.54
C GLN A 23 21.38 -15.02 21.72
N GLN A 24 20.29 -14.45 22.22
CA GLN A 24 19.42 -15.05 23.24
C GLN A 24 18.46 -16.10 22.67
N GLY A 25 18.49 -16.34 21.34
CA GLY A 25 17.69 -17.37 20.68
C GLY A 25 16.34 -16.86 20.15
N ALA A 26 16.15 -15.56 19.97
CA ALA A 26 14.95 -15.05 19.33
C ALA A 26 14.85 -15.56 17.87
N ASP A 27 13.66 -15.99 17.47
CA ASP A 27 13.38 -16.42 16.10
C ASP A 27 13.28 -15.18 15.17
N LEU A 28 14.24 -15.05 14.22
CA LEU A 28 14.27 -13.94 13.26
C LEU A 28 13.07 -13.94 12.30
N ASN A 29 12.35 -15.06 12.22
CA ASN A 29 11.18 -15.24 11.36
C ASN A 29 9.85 -15.13 12.11
N GLU A 30 9.88 -14.77 13.39
CA GLU A 30 8.65 -14.50 14.12
C GLU A 30 7.86 -13.37 13.45
N THR A 31 6.52 -13.46 13.51
CA THR A 31 5.65 -12.46 12.91
C THR A 31 4.63 -11.92 13.90
N HIS A 32 4.33 -10.64 13.74
CA HIS A 32 3.18 -10.02 14.41
C HIS A 32 1.86 -10.57 13.86
N LYS A 33 0.74 -10.28 14.52
CA LYS A 33 -0.62 -10.72 14.13
C LYS A 33 -1.02 -10.35 12.69
N ASN A 34 -0.48 -9.24 12.16
CA ASN A 34 -0.71 -8.81 10.78
C ASN A 34 0.20 -9.53 9.77
N GLY A 35 1.08 -10.42 10.22
CA GLY A 35 2.06 -11.14 9.42
C GLY A 35 3.37 -10.36 9.20
N SER A 36 3.56 -9.16 9.78
CA SER A 36 4.82 -8.42 9.65
C SER A 36 5.92 -9.08 10.46
N SER A 37 7.03 -9.39 9.81
CA SER A 37 8.27 -9.87 10.42
C SER A 37 9.21 -8.71 10.83
N ALA A 38 10.28 -9.02 11.56
CA ALA A 38 11.34 -8.07 11.87
C ALA A 38 11.92 -7.43 10.60
N LEU A 39 12.11 -8.23 9.54
CA LEU A 39 12.61 -7.77 8.25
C LEU A 39 11.66 -6.76 7.58
N ILE A 40 10.34 -7.02 7.62
CA ILE A 40 9.35 -6.09 7.06
C ILE A 40 9.33 -4.77 7.82
N TYR A 41 9.37 -4.81 9.18
CA TYR A 41 9.41 -3.59 9.98
C TYR A 41 10.70 -2.78 9.77
N ALA A 42 11.85 -3.44 9.68
CA ALA A 42 13.11 -2.77 9.39
C ALA A 42 13.13 -2.14 7.99
N ALA A 43 12.57 -2.82 6.99
CA ALA A 43 12.46 -2.30 5.62
C ALA A 43 11.49 -1.11 5.52
N GLU A 44 10.33 -1.18 6.18
CA GLU A 44 9.33 -0.11 6.26
C GLU A 44 9.92 1.20 6.80
N ASN A 45 10.82 1.10 7.78
CA ASN A 45 11.46 2.25 8.40
C ASN A 45 12.87 2.57 7.84
N GLY A 46 13.29 1.89 6.77
CA GLY A 46 14.54 2.17 6.07
C GLY A 46 15.82 1.79 6.83
N HIS A 47 15.73 0.90 7.80
CA HIS A 47 16.86 0.49 8.64
C HIS A 47 17.76 -0.54 7.96
N ILE A 48 18.56 -0.09 6.99
CA ILE A 48 19.41 -0.95 6.14
C ILE A 48 20.35 -1.85 6.94
N SER A 49 20.95 -1.35 8.01
CA SER A 49 21.85 -2.15 8.87
C SER A 49 21.15 -3.33 9.52
N VAL A 50 19.92 -3.13 9.99
CA VAL A 50 19.08 -4.18 10.57
C VAL A 50 18.67 -5.18 9.49
N VAL A 51 18.23 -4.70 8.32
CA VAL A 51 17.85 -5.57 7.18
C VAL A 51 19.05 -6.45 6.77
N LYS A 52 20.24 -5.86 6.62
CA LYS A 52 21.45 -6.61 6.27
C LYS A 52 21.74 -7.71 7.31
N TYR A 53 21.72 -7.35 8.59
CA TYR A 53 21.96 -8.31 9.66
C TYR A 53 20.94 -9.46 9.67
N LEU A 54 19.64 -9.14 9.54
CA LEU A 54 18.57 -10.14 9.52
C LEU A 54 18.73 -11.13 8.36
N ILE A 55 18.97 -10.64 7.14
CA ILE A 55 19.17 -11.48 5.96
C ILE A 55 20.41 -12.36 6.10
N GLU A 56 21.55 -11.78 6.54
CA GLU A 56 22.81 -12.50 6.72
C GLU A 56 22.73 -13.61 7.79
N ASN A 57 21.77 -13.52 8.71
CA ASN A 57 21.54 -14.49 9.78
C ASN A 57 20.31 -15.37 9.55
N GLY A 58 19.78 -15.43 8.33
CA GLY A 58 18.76 -16.41 7.92
C GLY A 58 17.31 -15.96 8.09
N ALA A 59 17.05 -14.65 8.21
CA ALA A 59 15.68 -14.16 8.07
C ALA A 59 15.16 -14.44 6.67
N ASP A 60 13.94 -14.95 6.58
CA ASP A 60 13.29 -15.27 5.31
C ASP A 60 12.78 -13.99 4.60
N PRO A 61 13.37 -13.62 3.46
CA PRO A 61 12.96 -12.43 2.72
C PRO A 61 11.62 -12.59 2.00
N ALA A 62 11.06 -13.80 1.94
CA ALA A 62 9.78 -14.08 1.28
C ALA A 62 8.57 -13.95 2.22
N LEU A 63 8.79 -13.71 3.52
CA LEU A 63 7.69 -13.50 4.46
C LEU A 63 6.81 -12.34 4.05
N GLN A 64 5.50 -12.54 4.21
CA GLN A 64 4.47 -11.58 3.79
C GLN A 64 3.52 -11.25 4.93
N THR A 65 3.04 -10.01 4.93
CA THR A 65 1.90 -9.64 5.74
C THR A 65 0.63 -10.36 5.25
N LYS A 66 -0.44 -10.35 6.05
CA LYS A 66 -1.76 -10.88 5.64
C LYS A 66 -2.32 -10.23 4.37
N MET A 67 -1.84 -9.06 4.01
CA MET A 67 -2.19 -8.32 2.79
C MET A 67 -1.21 -8.57 1.63
N GLY A 68 -0.26 -9.50 1.80
CA GLY A 68 0.73 -9.83 0.77
C GLY A 68 1.92 -8.87 0.69
N GLY A 69 2.07 -7.96 1.65
CA GLY A 69 3.20 -7.03 1.68
C GLY A 69 4.49 -7.70 2.15
N THR A 70 5.58 -7.48 1.42
CA THR A 70 6.94 -7.98 1.72
C THR A 70 7.87 -6.84 2.12
N ALA A 71 9.09 -7.15 2.58
CA ALA A 71 10.14 -6.16 2.79
C ALA A 71 10.47 -5.38 1.51
N LEU A 72 10.46 -6.05 0.33
CA LEU A 72 10.68 -5.38 -0.96
C LEU A 72 9.57 -4.38 -1.29
N ASN A 73 8.31 -4.71 -0.97
CA ASN A 73 7.20 -3.78 -1.19
C ASN A 73 7.35 -2.51 -0.34
N ARG A 74 7.81 -2.64 0.92
CA ARG A 74 8.06 -1.49 1.80
C ARG A 74 9.21 -0.62 1.29
N ALA A 75 10.29 -1.25 0.82
CA ALA A 75 11.40 -0.53 0.20
C ALA A 75 10.98 0.17 -1.11
N ALA A 76 10.09 -0.45 -1.90
CA ALA A 76 9.54 0.13 -3.13
C ALA A 76 8.59 1.30 -2.85
N GLU A 77 7.78 1.20 -1.79
CA GLU A 77 6.86 2.25 -1.32
C GLU A 77 7.62 3.51 -0.87
N SER A 78 8.78 3.35 -0.23
CA SER A 78 9.65 4.47 0.18
C SER A 78 10.65 4.92 -0.89
N GLY A 79 10.71 4.24 -2.05
CA GLY A 79 11.70 4.52 -3.10
C GLY A 79 13.15 4.24 -2.68
N ASN A 80 13.38 3.42 -1.66
CA ASN A 80 14.72 3.14 -1.15
C ASN A 80 15.48 2.17 -2.06
N LEU A 81 16.14 2.72 -3.08
CA LEU A 81 16.85 1.94 -4.09
C LEU A 81 17.99 1.10 -3.54
N GLU A 82 18.71 1.57 -2.50
CA GLU A 82 19.80 0.78 -1.88
C GLU A 82 19.22 -0.48 -1.26
N LEU A 83 18.15 -0.32 -0.49
CA LEU A 83 17.48 -1.43 0.16
C LEU A 83 16.87 -2.40 -0.85
N MET A 84 16.19 -1.89 -1.88
CA MET A 84 15.62 -2.71 -2.95
C MET A 84 16.69 -3.55 -3.66
N LYS A 85 17.80 -2.93 -4.06
CA LYS A 85 18.94 -3.64 -4.69
C LYS A 85 19.51 -4.72 -3.78
N TYR A 86 19.64 -4.43 -2.49
CA TYR A 86 20.12 -5.42 -1.51
C TYR A 86 19.16 -6.60 -1.38
N LEU A 87 17.86 -6.35 -1.22
CA LEU A 87 16.84 -7.38 -1.10
C LEU A 87 16.78 -8.26 -2.35
N LEU A 88 16.76 -7.66 -3.55
CA LEU A 88 16.73 -8.38 -4.83
C LEU A 88 17.99 -9.25 -5.01
N LYS A 89 19.17 -8.74 -4.68
CA LYS A 89 20.44 -9.48 -4.74
C LYS A 89 20.43 -10.71 -3.81
N ASN A 90 19.72 -10.66 -2.70
CA ASN A 90 19.61 -11.75 -1.73
C ASN A 90 18.37 -12.65 -1.96
N GLY A 91 17.79 -12.63 -3.16
CA GLY A 91 16.76 -13.58 -3.57
C GLY A 91 15.35 -13.25 -3.08
N THR A 92 15.09 -12.03 -2.63
CA THR A 92 13.72 -11.63 -2.30
C THR A 92 12.83 -11.73 -3.54
N PRO A 93 11.72 -12.49 -3.50
CA PRO A 93 10.83 -12.62 -4.65
C PRO A 93 10.17 -11.29 -5.00
N ILE A 94 10.11 -11.00 -6.30
CA ILE A 94 9.38 -9.83 -6.82
C ILE A 94 7.91 -10.22 -6.92
N GLY A 95 7.13 -9.85 -5.92
CA GLY A 95 5.68 -10.05 -5.95
C GLY A 95 4.98 -8.98 -6.82
N ASN A 96 3.69 -9.19 -7.08
CA ASN A 96 2.90 -8.27 -7.91
C ASN A 96 2.76 -6.85 -7.33
N LEU A 97 2.98 -6.67 -6.02
CA LEU A 97 2.72 -5.40 -5.35
C LEU A 97 3.88 -4.41 -5.44
N ALA A 98 5.14 -4.86 -5.52
CA ALA A 98 6.30 -3.96 -5.48
C ALA A 98 6.27 -2.91 -6.60
N LEU A 99 6.03 -3.35 -7.85
CA LEU A 99 5.92 -2.46 -9.00
C LEU A 99 4.73 -1.49 -8.89
N ILE A 100 3.61 -2.01 -8.40
CA ILE A 100 2.36 -1.25 -8.26
C ILE A 100 2.51 -0.13 -7.22
N VAL A 101 3.13 -0.43 -6.06
CA VAL A 101 3.34 0.60 -5.02
C VAL A 101 4.39 1.62 -5.43
N ALA A 102 5.50 1.21 -6.06
CA ALA A 102 6.49 2.13 -6.59
C ALA A 102 5.90 3.11 -7.62
N ALA A 103 5.03 2.58 -8.50
CA ALA A 103 4.35 3.38 -9.52
C ALA A 103 3.31 4.35 -8.91
N ARG A 104 2.61 3.92 -7.86
CA ARG A 104 1.67 4.77 -7.11
C ARG A 104 2.38 5.93 -6.43
N GLU A 105 3.51 5.65 -5.77
CA GLU A 105 4.26 6.66 -5.00
C GLU A 105 5.15 7.55 -5.88
N GLY A 106 5.25 7.29 -7.19
CA GLY A 106 5.99 8.14 -8.13
C GLY A 106 7.50 7.89 -8.17
N HIS A 107 7.97 6.75 -7.69
CA HIS A 107 9.38 6.40 -7.63
C HIS A 107 9.87 5.79 -8.95
N LEU A 108 10.21 6.63 -9.96
CA LEU A 108 10.58 6.18 -11.29
C LEU A 108 11.76 5.19 -11.28
N GLU A 109 12.84 5.50 -10.57
CA GLU A 109 14.03 4.64 -10.53
C GLU A 109 13.74 3.28 -9.86
N ALA A 110 12.79 3.24 -8.92
CA ALA A 110 12.31 1.99 -8.31
C ALA A 110 11.49 1.17 -9.31
N VAL A 111 10.63 1.83 -10.11
CA VAL A 111 9.89 1.19 -11.20
C VAL A 111 10.84 0.61 -12.23
N GLU A 112 11.84 1.38 -12.68
CA GLU A 112 12.88 0.94 -13.62
C GLU A 112 13.64 -0.28 -13.09
N LEU A 113 14.09 -0.22 -11.83
CA LEU A 113 14.80 -1.32 -11.17
C LEU A 113 13.95 -2.59 -11.15
N LEU A 114 12.67 -2.51 -10.79
CA LEU A 114 11.78 -3.67 -10.70
C LEU A 114 11.50 -4.27 -12.08
N VAL A 115 11.18 -3.46 -13.08
CA VAL A 115 10.93 -3.94 -14.46
C VAL A 115 12.19 -4.62 -15.01
N ASN A 116 13.38 -4.00 -14.86
CA ASN A 116 14.65 -4.57 -15.27
C ASN A 116 15.03 -5.84 -14.50
N SER A 117 14.49 -6.03 -13.30
CA SER A 117 14.67 -7.24 -12.49
C SER A 117 13.64 -8.34 -12.80
N GLY A 118 12.74 -8.12 -13.76
CA GLY A 118 11.76 -9.11 -14.21
C GLY A 118 10.39 -9.02 -13.53
N ALA A 119 10.03 -7.89 -12.95
CA ALA A 119 8.66 -7.67 -12.48
C ALA A 119 7.66 -7.81 -13.65
N ASP A 120 6.53 -8.46 -13.40
CA ASP A 120 5.43 -8.48 -14.37
C ASP A 120 4.79 -7.09 -14.47
N ILE A 121 5.04 -6.41 -15.59
CA ILE A 121 4.56 -5.05 -15.86
C ILE A 121 3.03 -4.95 -15.89
N ASN A 122 2.35 -6.08 -16.17
CA ASN A 122 0.91 -6.19 -16.25
C ASN A 122 0.27 -6.84 -15.02
N ALA A 123 1.06 -7.07 -13.96
CA ALA A 123 0.55 -7.60 -12.71
C ALA A 123 -0.64 -6.77 -12.18
N GLN A 124 -1.64 -7.46 -11.69
CA GLN A 124 -2.81 -6.84 -11.08
C GLN A 124 -2.87 -7.16 -9.58
N GLN A 125 -3.13 -6.15 -8.77
CA GLN A 125 -3.41 -6.34 -7.35
C GLN A 125 -4.86 -6.82 -7.12
N ARG A 126 -5.23 -6.98 -5.84
CA ARG A 126 -6.54 -7.50 -5.42
C ARG A 126 -7.74 -6.82 -6.09
N TRP A 127 -7.65 -5.51 -6.37
CA TRP A 127 -8.71 -4.73 -7.02
C TRP A 127 -8.61 -4.68 -8.55
N GLY A 128 -7.72 -5.50 -9.14
CA GLY A 128 -7.49 -5.53 -10.59
C GLY A 128 -6.65 -4.35 -11.09
N GLN A 129 -6.12 -3.52 -10.22
CA GLN A 129 -5.34 -2.35 -10.60
C GLN A 129 -3.90 -2.75 -10.95
N THR A 130 -3.37 -2.15 -12.02
CA THR A 130 -1.99 -2.29 -12.49
C THR A 130 -1.14 -1.09 -12.08
N ALA A 131 0.19 -1.21 -12.22
CA ALA A 131 1.11 -0.09 -12.04
C ALA A 131 0.77 1.09 -12.96
N LEU A 132 0.42 0.82 -14.23
CA LEU A 132 0.00 1.84 -15.20
C LEU A 132 -1.25 2.62 -14.74
N MET A 133 -2.23 1.93 -14.17
CA MET A 133 -3.47 2.54 -13.67
C MET A 133 -3.19 3.47 -12.48
N LEU A 134 -2.33 3.04 -11.55
CA LEU A 134 -2.03 3.85 -10.36
C LEU A 134 -1.14 5.03 -10.72
N ALA A 135 -0.12 4.86 -11.55
CA ALA A 135 0.67 5.98 -12.08
C ALA A 135 -0.20 6.99 -12.84
N ALA A 136 -1.20 6.51 -13.60
CA ALA A 136 -2.14 7.37 -14.32
C ALA A 136 -3.08 8.13 -13.38
N ARG A 137 -3.49 7.53 -12.27
CA ARG A 137 -4.32 8.16 -11.24
C ARG A 137 -3.59 9.28 -10.50
N GLU A 138 -2.35 8.98 -10.08
CA GLU A 138 -1.55 9.90 -9.28
C GLU A 138 -0.80 10.96 -10.12
N GLY A 139 -0.92 10.92 -11.47
CA GLY A 139 -0.33 11.92 -12.35
C GLY A 139 1.16 11.72 -12.67
N HIS A 140 1.70 10.53 -12.47
CA HIS A 140 3.12 10.24 -12.67
C HIS A 140 3.47 10.01 -14.16
N SER A 141 3.48 11.07 -14.94
CA SER A 141 3.63 11.06 -16.40
C SER A 141 4.91 10.35 -16.89
N ALA A 142 6.03 10.51 -16.19
CA ALA A 142 7.29 9.84 -16.52
C ALA A 142 7.20 8.31 -16.34
N ILE A 143 6.54 7.85 -15.26
CA ILE A 143 6.31 6.42 -15.02
C ILE A 143 5.35 5.85 -16.04
N VAL A 144 4.27 6.55 -16.35
CA VAL A 144 3.32 6.14 -17.41
C VAL A 144 4.07 5.94 -18.73
N LYS A 145 4.90 6.92 -19.13
CA LYS A 145 5.73 6.82 -20.35
C LYS A 145 6.63 5.59 -20.29
N PHE A 146 7.38 5.40 -19.22
CA PHE A 146 8.29 4.26 -19.06
C PHE A 146 7.55 2.92 -19.15
N LEU A 147 6.41 2.77 -18.45
CA LEU A 147 5.61 1.55 -18.47
C LEU A 147 5.07 1.25 -19.87
N LEU A 148 4.61 2.28 -20.62
CA LEU A 148 4.13 2.13 -21.99
C LEU A 148 5.27 1.72 -22.95
N ASP A 149 6.44 2.34 -22.82
CA ASP A 149 7.63 2.02 -23.62
C ASP A 149 8.11 0.57 -23.38
N ASN A 150 7.81 0.00 -22.19
CA ASN A 150 8.13 -1.38 -21.81
C ASN A 150 6.96 -2.37 -21.98
N GLY A 151 5.90 -2.01 -22.70
CA GLY A 151 4.83 -2.93 -23.10
C GLY A 151 3.68 -3.09 -22.10
N ALA A 152 3.45 -2.11 -21.23
CA ALA A 152 2.28 -2.13 -20.38
C ALA A 152 0.98 -2.15 -21.21
N ASN A 153 0.05 -3.03 -20.82
CA ASN A 153 -1.19 -3.24 -21.54
C ASN A 153 -2.26 -2.20 -21.15
N VAL A 154 -2.50 -1.26 -22.06
CA VAL A 154 -3.48 -0.17 -21.89
C VAL A 154 -4.94 -0.63 -21.82
N ARG A 155 -5.24 -1.92 -22.15
CA ARG A 155 -6.60 -2.45 -22.23
C ARG A 155 -7.04 -3.16 -20.95
N LEU A 156 -6.15 -3.40 -20.02
CA LEU A 156 -6.50 -4.02 -18.75
C LEU A 156 -7.51 -3.16 -18.00
N LYS A 157 -8.39 -3.83 -17.27
CA LYS A 157 -9.44 -3.21 -16.47
C LYS A 157 -9.29 -3.60 -15.01
N ASP A 158 -9.57 -2.66 -14.15
CA ASP A 158 -9.78 -2.94 -12.75
C ASP A 158 -11.16 -3.58 -12.48
N LYS A 159 -11.48 -3.87 -11.23
CA LYS A 159 -12.78 -4.48 -10.86
C LYS A 159 -13.97 -3.57 -11.08
N ASN A 160 -13.77 -2.26 -11.23
CA ASN A 160 -14.81 -1.29 -11.58
C ASN A 160 -15.03 -1.22 -13.11
N GLY A 161 -14.20 -1.93 -13.89
CA GLY A 161 -14.20 -1.90 -15.34
C GLY A 161 -13.42 -0.71 -15.92
N ASP A 162 -12.65 0.02 -15.08
CA ASP A 162 -11.88 1.18 -15.52
C ASP A 162 -10.53 0.77 -16.09
N THR A 163 -10.16 1.40 -17.21
CA THR A 163 -8.82 1.34 -17.79
C THR A 163 -7.96 2.48 -17.28
N ALA A 164 -6.64 2.40 -17.49
CA ALA A 164 -5.73 3.51 -17.17
C ALA A 164 -6.17 4.84 -17.82
N LEU A 165 -6.74 4.78 -19.06
CA LEU A 165 -7.24 5.97 -19.73
C LEU A 165 -8.46 6.57 -19.05
N ASN A 166 -9.44 5.74 -18.62
CA ASN A 166 -10.61 6.23 -17.89
C ASN A 166 -10.18 6.90 -16.58
N ILE A 167 -9.26 6.24 -15.84
CA ILE A 167 -8.72 6.76 -14.59
C ILE A 167 -8.00 8.10 -14.82
N ALA A 168 -7.19 8.23 -15.88
CA ALA A 168 -6.50 9.48 -16.19
C ALA A 168 -7.47 10.62 -16.54
N ILE A 169 -8.58 10.32 -17.26
CA ILE A 169 -9.63 11.29 -17.57
C ILE A 169 -10.36 11.73 -16.30
N ASP A 170 -10.75 10.77 -15.45
CA ASP A 170 -11.48 11.04 -14.20
C ASP A 170 -10.65 11.85 -13.18
N ASN A 171 -9.31 11.89 -13.34
CA ASN A 171 -8.39 12.66 -12.50
C ASN A 171 -7.77 13.88 -13.22
N ASP A 172 -8.28 14.28 -14.38
CA ASP A 172 -7.86 15.45 -15.17
C ASP A 172 -6.36 15.44 -15.57
N ASN A 173 -5.73 14.28 -15.66
CA ASN A 173 -4.32 14.09 -16.02
C ASN A 173 -4.13 14.15 -17.54
N LEU A 174 -4.29 15.33 -18.15
CA LEU A 174 -4.35 15.52 -19.59
C LEU A 174 -3.10 15.01 -20.34
N ASP A 175 -1.91 15.21 -19.82
CA ASP A 175 -0.66 14.72 -20.44
C ASP A 175 -0.65 13.18 -20.54
N ILE A 176 -1.14 12.51 -19.49
CA ILE A 176 -1.24 11.07 -19.43
C ILE A 176 -2.32 10.57 -20.39
N VAL A 177 -3.46 11.27 -20.45
CA VAL A 177 -4.52 10.98 -21.44
C VAL A 177 -3.96 10.98 -22.86
N MET A 178 -3.13 11.99 -23.20
CA MET A 178 -2.48 12.05 -24.51
C MET A 178 -1.50 10.89 -24.75
N GLN A 179 -0.69 10.53 -23.76
CA GLN A 179 0.24 9.40 -23.85
C GLN A 179 -0.51 8.07 -24.06
N LEU A 180 -1.54 7.80 -23.26
CA LEU A 180 -2.34 6.58 -23.35
C LEU A 180 -3.09 6.47 -24.68
N ARG A 181 -3.65 7.56 -25.21
CA ARG A 181 -4.27 7.57 -26.53
C ARG A 181 -3.27 7.28 -27.66
N ARG A 182 -2.04 7.83 -27.59
CA ARG A 182 -0.96 7.52 -28.55
C ARG A 182 -0.56 6.04 -28.50
N ALA A 183 -0.59 5.44 -27.30
CA ALA A 183 -0.36 4.01 -27.10
C ALA A 183 -1.55 3.11 -27.50
N GLY A 184 -2.60 3.68 -28.13
CA GLY A 184 -3.76 2.94 -28.63
C GLY A 184 -4.87 2.68 -27.61
N ALA A 185 -4.86 3.34 -26.47
CA ALA A 185 -5.96 3.26 -25.53
C ALA A 185 -7.22 3.94 -26.10
N LYS A 186 -8.40 3.31 -25.86
CA LYS A 186 -9.69 3.85 -26.24
C LYS A 186 -10.50 4.12 -24.98
N ALA A 187 -11.06 5.32 -24.86
CA ALA A 187 -11.99 5.62 -23.79
C ALA A 187 -13.21 4.70 -23.86
N GLN A 188 -13.57 4.11 -22.75
CA GLN A 188 -14.79 3.31 -22.66
C GLN A 188 -15.88 4.13 -22.00
N VAL A 189 -17.05 4.17 -22.62
CA VAL A 189 -18.21 4.78 -22.01
C VAL A 189 -18.65 3.87 -20.87
N LYS A 190 -18.60 4.36 -19.64
CA LYS A 190 -19.20 3.66 -18.49
C LYS A 190 -20.70 3.52 -18.81
N LYS A 191 -21.21 2.29 -18.96
CA LYS A 191 -22.64 2.09 -18.89
C LYS A 191 -23.06 2.56 -17.50
N LYS A 192 -23.83 3.65 -17.41
CA LYS A 192 -24.55 3.97 -16.17
C LYS A 192 -25.27 2.69 -15.76
N PRO A 193 -25.16 2.24 -14.49
CA PRO A 193 -26.05 1.21 -14.01
C PRO A 193 -27.45 1.66 -14.34
N ALA A 194 -28.27 0.76 -14.92
CA ALA A 194 -29.67 1.03 -15.14
C ALA A 194 -30.28 1.52 -13.82
N PRO A 195 -31.19 2.52 -13.85
CA PRO A 195 -31.92 2.88 -12.65
C PRO A 195 -32.45 1.58 -12.06
N VAL A 196 -32.14 1.31 -10.81
CA VAL A 196 -32.84 0.25 -10.06
C VAL A 196 -34.29 0.73 -10.04
N GLU A 197 -35.16 0.08 -10.82
CA GLU A 197 -36.59 0.21 -10.61
C GLU A 197 -36.84 -0.33 -9.21
N THR A 198 -37.02 0.57 -8.26
CA THR A 198 -37.54 0.22 -6.95
C THR A 198 -38.99 -0.13 -7.22
N ASP A 199 -39.30 -1.43 -7.27
CA ASP A 199 -40.66 -1.88 -7.05
C ASP A 199 -41.01 -1.49 -5.62
N ASP A 200 -41.70 -0.36 -5.50
CA ASP A 200 -42.37 0.04 -4.26
C ASP A 200 -43.50 -0.96 -4.03
N GLU A 201 -43.19 -2.07 -3.37
CA GLU A 201 -44.20 -2.84 -2.63
C GLU A 201 -44.04 -2.50 -1.17
N ASP A 202 -45.02 -1.74 -0.69
CA ASP A 202 -45.29 -1.35 0.67
C ASP A 202 -45.21 -2.56 1.61
N GLU A 203 -44.29 -2.56 2.57
CA GLU A 203 -44.55 -3.16 3.89
C GLU A 203 -43.97 -2.22 4.95
N ASP A 204 -44.91 -1.63 5.71
CA ASP A 204 -44.69 -0.90 6.94
C ASP A 204 -43.94 -1.77 7.94
N ASP A 205 -42.67 -1.51 8.12
CA ASP A 205 -41.95 -1.83 9.37
C ASP A 205 -41.04 -0.66 9.70
N ASP A 206 -41.51 0.16 10.64
CA ASP A 206 -40.83 1.28 11.23
C ASP A 206 -39.82 0.79 12.30
N PRO A 207 -38.51 0.85 12.07
CA PRO A 207 -37.51 0.68 13.13
C PRO A 207 -36.93 2.04 13.54
N ALA A 208 -37.80 3.03 13.78
CA ALA A 208 -37.39 4.31 14.34
C ALA A 208 -37.74 4.37 15.83
N ALA A 209 -37.26 3.40 16.62
CA ALA A 209 -37.23 3.50 18.07
C ALA A 209 -35.95 2.74 18.50
N ASP A 210 -34.82 3.44 18.63
CA ASP A 210 -33.70 3.09 19.51
C ASP A 210 -32.38 3.81 19.16
N VAL A 211 -32.43 5.08 18.74
CA VAL A 211 -31.18 5.87 18.62
C VAL A 211 -31.13 7.12 19.51
N ASP A 212 -32.10 7.31 20.41
CA ASP A 212 -32.11 8.46 21.32
C ASP A 212 -31.54 8.18 22.72
N GLU A 213 -30.91 7.02 22.97
CA GLU A 213 -30.37 6.68 24.29
C GLU A 213 -28.83 6.68 24.41
N LEU A 214 -28.10 7.24 23.42
CA LEU A 214 -26.64 7.28 23.46
C LEU A 214 -26.01 8.68 23.45
N ILE A 215 -26.83 9.75 23.64
CA ILE A 215 -26.28 11.12 23.78
C ILE A 215 -26.91 11.78 25.01
N SER A 216 -26.61 11.28 26.21
CA SER A 216 -26.84 11.99 27.45
C SER A 216 -25.86 11.50 28.52
N ASP A 217 -24.61 11.88 28.38
CA ASP A 217 -23.68 11.98 29.51
C ASP A 217 -22.67 13.10 29.22
N GLU A 218 -23.19 14.33 29.15
CA GLU A 218 -22.36 15.53 29.33
C GLU A 218 -22.44 15.86 30.82
N GLY A 219 -21.40 15.44 31.56
CA GLY A 219 -21.19 15.75 32.94
C GLY A 219 -21.24 17.26 33.19
N GLU A 220 -22.15 17.67 34.04
CA GLU A 220 -22.25 19.00 34.61
C GLU A 220 -20.92 19.42 35.23
N VAL A 221 -20.36 20.51 34.72
CA VAL A 221 -19.28 21.26 35.37
C VAL A 221 -19.95 22.15 36.43
N PRO A 222 -19.60 22.02 37.72
CA PRO A 222 -20.13 22.92 38.73
C PRO A 222 -19.57 24.31 38.59
N PRO A 223 -20.32 25.39 38.88
CA PRO A 223 -19.85 26.76 38.79
C PRO A 223 -18.82 27.06 39.88
N ASP A 224 -17.72 27.69 39.45
CA ASP A 224 -16.72 28.29 40.32
C ASP A 224 -17.38 29.37 41.23
N ASP A 225 -17.32 29.13 42.52
CA ASP A 225 -17.64 30.10 43.55
C ASP A 225 -16.54 31.18 43.52
N LEU A 226 -16.93 32.38 43.04
CA LEU A 226 -16.23 33.62 43.28
C LEU A 226 -16.54 34.03 44.73
N GLU A 227 -15.63 33.83 45.65
CA GLU A 227 -15.58 34.61 46.86
C GLU A 227 -14.43 35.59 46.86
N GLU A 228 -14.82 36.88 46.82
CA GLU A 228 -14.02 38.00 47.24
C GLU A 228 -13.66 37.80 48.72
N GLU A 229 -12.41 38.16 49.12
CA GLU A 229 -12.19 38.97 50.32
C GLU A 229 -10.74 39.51 50.38
N ILE A 230 -10.71 40.83 50.39
CA ILE A 230 -9.85 41.82 51.11
C ILE A 230 -8.32 41.74 50.88
#